data_44dc07fbabd6ea446b9ac9e33e0330d7
#
_entry.id   44dc07fbabd6ea446b9ac9e33e0330d7
#
_cell.length_a   1.000
_cell.length_b   1.000
_cell.length_c   1.000
_cell.angle_alpha   90.00
_cell.angle_beta   90.00
_cell.angle_gamma   90.00
#
_symmetry.space_group_name_H-M   'P 1'
#
loop_
_entity.id
_entity.type
_entity.pdbx_description
1 polymer ?
#
loop_
_entity_poly.entity_id
_entity_poly.type
_entity_poly.pdbx_seq_one_letter_code
_entity_poly.pdbx_strand_id
1 'polypeptide(L)'
;GTLTRELAASAKEVFAFEIDEKLKPVLAETLADCPNAQVTFKDFLKVDLAALERELAPYTVVANLPYYITSPLVMRFVEESEKAGALVIMVQDDVAKRFCAEAGTPEYGAITAAIARRASAEIVKYVPRRMFYPVPNVDSAVVKLTFERDRIPVRSAKCYRDTVRAAFLSRRKTLENNLVNAFSLTREQAQAALHAANVPDKARGETLSPKQLAHLSDVLFELREKQVTIPH
;
A
#
# COMPACT_ATOMS: atom_id res chain seq x y z
N GLY A 1 -24.51 5.66 3.60
CA GLY A 1 -24.89 4.54 2.69
C GLY A 1 -24.90 4.91 1.21
N THR A 2 -24.73 6.21 0.85
CA THR A 2 -24.83 6.66 -0.56
C THR A 2 -23.89 5.90 -1.50
N LEU A 3 -22.60 5.79 -1.13
CA LEU A 3 -21.63 5.03 -1.94
C LEU A 3 -22.00 3.55 -2.05
N THR A 4 -22.42 2.94 -0.95
CA THR A 4 -22.85 1.53 -0.92
C THR A 4 -24.05 1.28 -1.83
N ARG A 5 -25.00 2.21 -1.84
CA ARG A 5 -26.19 2.15 -2.71
C ARG A 5 -25.81 2.22 -4.19
N GLU A 6 -24.95 3.16 -4.56
CA GLU A 6 -24.47 3.28 -5.95
C GLU A 6 -23.69 2.03 -6.40
N LEU A 7 -22.90 1.45 -5.50
CA LEU A 7 -22.20 0.20 -5.79
C LEU A 7 -23.18 -0.98 -5.94
N ALA A 8 -24.20 -1.06 -5.11
CA ALA A 8 -25.22 -2.11 -5.17
C ALA A 8 -25.99 -2.10 -6.50
N ALA A 9 -26.15 -0.93 -7.11
CA ALA A 9 -26.80 -0.82 -8.42
C ALA A 9 -25.99 -1.46 -9.57
N SER A 10 -24.68 -1.66 -9.39
CA SER A 10 -23.77 -2.14 -10.45
C SER A 10 -23.06 -3.44 -10.11
N ALA A 11 -22.93 -3.79 -8.83
CA ALA A 11 -22.24 -4.97 -8.36
C ALA A 11 -23.21 -6.13 -8.13
N LYS A 12 -22.73 -7.37 -8.26
CA LYS A 12 -23.49 -8.57 -7.90
C LYS A 12 -23.77 -8.61 -6.40
N GLU A 13 -22.77 -8.30 -5.59
CA GLU A 13 -22.83 -8.27 -4.13
C GLU A 13 -21.94 -7.14 -3.61
N VAL A 14 -22.34 -6.51 -2.51
CA VAL A 14 -21.58 -5.46 -1.82
C VAL A 14 -21.46 -5.81 -0.34
N PHE A 15 -20.22 -5.94 0.14
CA PHE A 15 -19.91 -6.10 1.55
C PHE A 15 -19.35 -4.78 2.08
N ALA A 16 -20.14 -4.07 2.87
CA ALA A 16 -19.76 -2.79 3.44
C ALA A 16 -19.33 -2.96 4.90
N PHE A 17 -18.33 -2.21 5.32
CA PHE A 17 -17.86 -2.16 6.71
C PHE A 17 -18.03 -0.75 7.24
N GLU A 18 -18.64 -0.63 8.42
CA GLU A 18 -18.85 0.63 9.13
C GLU A 18 -18.39 0.45 10.58
N ILE A 19 -17.69 1.43 11.13
CA ILE A 19 -17.20 1.38 12.50
C ILE A 19 -18.19 2.01 13.49
N ASP A 20 -19.00 2.98 13.04
CA ASP A 20 -19.95 3.69 13.89
C ASP A 20 -21.30 2.96 13.93
N GLU A 21 -21.53 2.22 15.02
CA GLU A 21 -22.79 1.51 15.24
C GLU A 21 -24.02 2.43 15.34
N LYS A 22 -23.85 3.73 15.61
CA LYS A 22 -24.96 4.69 15.64
C LYS A 22 -25.59 4.87 14.26
N LEU A 23 -24.86 4.56 13.20
CA LEU A 23 -25.38 4.62 11.83
C LEU A 23 -26.25 3.42 11.45
N LYS A 24 -26.36 2.41 12.31
CA LYS A 24 -27.13 1.18 12.02
C LYS A 24 -28.57 1.44 11.60
N PRO A 25 -29.38 2.25 12.32
CA PRO A 25 -30.76 2.51 11.88
C PRO A 25 -30.81 3.28 10.56
N VAL A 26 -29.92 4.26 10.37
CA VAL A 26 -29.87 5.05 9.14
C VAL A 26 -29.46 4.18 7.94
N LEU A 27 -28.49 3.30 8.09
CA LEU A 27 -28.07 2.41 7.02
C LEU A 27 -29.12 1.34 6.71
N ALA A 28 -29.85 0.85 7.72
CA ALA A 28 -30.96 -0.08 7.50
C ALA A 28 -32.07 0.54 6.64
N GLU A 29 -32.39 1.83 6.88
CA GLU A 29 -33.36 2.56 6.08
C GLU A 29 -32.82 2.88 4.67
N THR A 30 -31.60 3.43 4.59
CA THR A 30 -31.00 3.88 3.32
C THR A 30 -30.76 2.73 2.34
N LEU A 31 -30.50 1.53 2.83
CA LEU A 31 -30.18 0.34 2.02
C LEU A 31 -31.31 -0.68 1.96
N ALA A 32 -32.51 -0.33 2.43
CA ALA A 32 -33.67 -1.24 2.47
C ALA A 32 -34.05 -1.82 1.08
N ASP A 33 -33.80 -1.07 0.03
CA ASP A 33 -34.03 -1.44 -1.38
C ASP A 33 -32.80 -2.04 -2.07
N CYS A 34 -31.72 -2.36 -1.32
CA CYS A 34 -30.49 -2.94 -1.83
C CYS A 34 -30.27 -4.35 -1.25
N PRO A 35 -31.00 -5.40 -1.70
CA PRO A 35 -30.95 -6.73 -1.09
C PRO A 35 -29.58 -7.43 -1.28
N ASN A 36 -28.76 -6.93 -2.21
CA ASN A 36 -27.40 -7.42 -2.49
C ASN A 36 -26.32 -6.68 -1.71
N ALA A 37 -26.69 -5.76 -0.79
CA ALA A 37 -25.75 -5.04 0.07
C ALA A 37 -25.84 -5.54 1.52
N GLN A 38 -24.71 -5.94 2.08
CA GLN A 38 -24.58 -6.37 3.47
C GLN A 38 -23.66 -5.42 4.22
N VAL A 39 -24.10 -4.94 5.39
CA VAL A 39 -23.32 -4.04 6.24
C VAL A 39 -22.84 -4.77 7.49
N THR A 40 -21.54 -4.79 7.71
CA THR A 40 -20.91 -5.32 8.92
C THR A 40 -20.36 -4.17 9.76
N PHE A 41 -20.84 -4.07 11.02
CA PHE A 41 -20.37 -3.04 11.95
C PHE A 41 -19.09 -3.52 12.65
N LYS A 42 -17.95 -3.15 12.10
CA LYS A 42 -16.63 -3.52 12.60
C LYS A 42 -15.55 -2.59 12.07
N ASP A 43 -14.51 -2.36 12.87
CA ASP A 43 -13.29 -1.73 12.41
C ASP A 43 -12.60 -2.64 11.37
N PHE A 44 -12.55 -2.19 10.12
CA PHE A 44 -11.98 -2.98 9.03
C PHE A 44 -10.49 -3.29 9.26
N LEU A 45 -9.74 -2.41 9.93
CA LEU A 45 -8.34 -2.67 10.24
C LEU A 45 -8.13 -3.87 11.21
N LYS A 46 -9.20 -4.31 11.89
CA LYS A 46 -9.20 -5.47 12.80
C LYS A 46 -9.85 -6.72 12.21
N VAL A 47 -10.34 -6.65 10.98
CA VAL A 47 -10.91 -7.82 10.27
C VAL A 47 -9.77 -8.78 9.90
N ASP A 48 -9.93 -10.06 10.09
CA ASP A 48 -9.03 -11.06 9.51
C ASP A 48 -9.27 -11.12 7.99
N LEU A 49 -8.39 -10.43 7.24
CA LEU A 49 -8.53 -10.30 5.79
C LEU A 49 -8.39 -11.66 5.09
N ALA A 50 -7.48 -12.51 5.56
CA ALA A 50 -7.29 -13.83 4.99
C ALA A 50 -8.52 -14.73 5.22
N ALA A 51 -9.17 -14.64 6.39
CA ALA A 51 -10.42 -15.35 6.66
C ALA A 51 -11.55 -14.83 5.77
N LEU A 52 -11.70 -13.51 5.65
CA LEU A 52 -12.70 -12.90 4.79
C LEU A 52 -12.51 -13.30 3.32
N GLU A 53 -11.28 -13.28 2.84
CA GLU A 53 -10.97 -13.62 1.45
C GLU A 53 -11.19 -15.12 1.10
N ARG A 54 -11.19 -16.02 2.09
CA ARG A 54 -11.55 -17.42 1.80
C ARG A 54 -12.98 -17.56 1.28
N GLU A 55 -13.87 -16.71 1.74
CA GLU A 55 -15.31 -16.74 1.40
C GLU A 55 -15.65 -15.89 0.18
N LEU A 56 -14.78 -14.94 -0.21
CA LEU A 56 -15.03 -14.04 -1.32
C LEU A 56 -14.46 -14.58 -2.65
N ALA A 57 -15.17 -14.32 -3.75
CA ALA A 57 -14.60 -14.31 -5.10
C ALA A 57 -13.62 -13.11 -5.24
N PRO A 58 -12.81 -13.02 -6.31
CA PRO A 58 -12.04 -11.81 -6.58
C PRO A 58 -12.93 -10.57 -6.57
N TYR A 59 -12.47 -9.50 -5.93
CA TYR A 59 -13.28 -8.32 -5.62
C TYR A 59 -12.54 -7.01 -5.89
N THR A 60 -13.31 -5.93 -5.96
CA THR A 60 -12.82 -4.55 -5.98
C THR A 60 -13.20 -3.86 -4.68
N VAL A 61 -12.26 -3.14 -4.09
CA VAL A 61 -12.51 -2.29 -2.93
C VAL A 61 -12.78 -0.87 -3.40
N VAL A 62 -13.86 -0.28 -2.90
CA VAL A 62 -14.18 1.13 -3.14
C VAL A 62 -14.43 1.80 -1.80
N ALA A 63 -13.68 2.85 -1.48
CA ALA A 63 -13.82 3.48 -0.18
C ALA A 63 -13.59 5.00 -0.21
N ASN A 64 -14.42 5.69 0.56
CA ASN A 64 -14.21 7.08 0.95
C ASN A 64 -13.92 7.10 2.45
N LEU A 65 -12.66 7.28 2.82
CA LEU A 65 -12.16 7.06 4.18
C LEU A 65 -11.72 8.37 4.83
N PRO A 66 -11.76 8.43 6.17
CA PRO A 66 -11.00 9.45 6.90
C PRO A 66 -9.52 9.37 6.52
N TYR A 67 -8.91 10.51 6.26
CA TYR A 67 -7.54 10.57 5.71
C TYR A 67 -6.49 9.86 6.57
N TYR A 68 -6.68 9.83 7.90
CA TYR A 68 -5.71 9.21 8.81
C TYR A 68 -5.61 7.68 8.69
N ILE A 69 -6.64 6.99 8.16
CA ILE A 69 -6.61 5.53 7.98
C ILE A 69 -6.26 5.10 6.56
N THR A 70 -6.15 6.03 5.62
CA THR A 70 -5.93 5.72 4.20
C THR A 70 -4.66 4.92 3.97
N SER A 71 -3.52 5.42 4.45
CA SER A 71 -2.23 4.73 4.26
C SER A 71 -2.16 3.36 4.95
N PRO A 72 -2.59 3.20 6.22
CA PRO A 72 -2.70 1.89 6.85
C PRO A 72 -3.57 0.91 6.06
N LEU A 73 -4.72 1.35 5.56
CA LEU A 73 -5.61 0.48 4.79
C LEU A 73 -4.97 0.05 3.46
N VAL A 74 -4.41 1.00 2.71
CA VAL A 74 -3.70 0.70 1.45
C VAL A 74 -2.58 -0.30 1.68
N MET A 75 -1.76 -0.07 2.69
CA MET A 75 -0.65 -0.98 3.01
C MET A 75 -1.15 -2.37 3.39
N ARG A 76 -2.26 -2.45 4.09
CA ARG A 76 -2.88 -3.72 4.44
C ARG A 76 -3.27 -4.53 3.20
N PHE A 77 -3.95 -3.92 2.22
CA PHE A 77 -4.27 -4.59 0.96
C PHE A 77 -3.02 -4.95 0.16
N VAL A 78 -2.03 -4.06 0.09
CA VAL A 78 -0.76 -4.32 -0.60
C VAL A 78 0.01 -5.49 0.03
N GLU A 79 -0.03 -5.64 1.34
CA GLU A 79 0.75 -6.66 2.06
C GLU A 79 0.01 -7.98 2.25
N GLU A 80 -1.30 -7.94 2.46
CA GLU A 80 -2.05 -9.11 2.94
C GLU A 80 -3.04 -9.67 1.90
N SER A 81 -3.60 -8.83 0.99
CA SER A 81 -4.65 -9.30 0.09
C SER A 81 -4.14 -10.21 -1.02
N GLU A 82 -4.88 -11.28 -1.24
CA GLU A 82 -4.63 -12.25 -2.33
C GLU A 82 -5.73 -12.22 -3.41
N LYS A 83 -6.89 -11.64 -3.11
CA LYS A 83 -8.05 -11.64 -4.03
C LYS A 83 -8.51 -10.25 -4.47
N ALA A 84 -7.99 -9.17 -3.90
CA ALA A 84 -8.32 -7.83 -4.38
C ALA A 84 -7.75 -7.62 -5.79
N GLY A 85 -8.61 -7.34 -6.75
CA GLY A 85 -8.22 -6.98 -8.11
C GLY A 85 -7.93 -5.49 -8.25
N ALA A 86 -8.67 -4.64 -7.52
CA ALA A 86 -8.45 -3.21 -7.50
C ALA A 86 -8.87 -2.59 -6.16
N LEU A 87 -8.26 -1.44 -5.86
CA LEU A 87 -8.62 -0.57 -4.74
C LEU A 87 -8.82 0.85 -5.28
N VAL A 88 -10.05 1.34 -5.21
CA VAL A 88 -10.43 2.70 -5.63
C VAL A 88 -10.76 3.52 -4.40
N ILE A 89 -9.95 4.52 -4.11
CA ILE A 89 -10.07 5.31 -2.88
C ILE A 89 -9.98 6.80 -3.15
N MET A 90 -10.70 7.58 -2.33
CA MET A 90 -10.51 9.02 -2.29
C MET A 90 -9.52 9.38 -1.19
N VAL A 91 -8.50 10.16 -1.55
CA VAL A 91 -7.39 10.56 -0.69
C VAL A 91 -7.08 12.03 -0.85
N GLN A 92 -6.27 12.63 0.04
CA GLN A 92 -5.73 13.96 -0.15
C GLN A 92 -4.84 14.03 -1.40
N ASP A 93 -4.79 15.17 -2.07
CA ASP A 93 -4.04 15.35 -3.32
C ASP A 93 -2.54 15.02 -3.16
N ASP A 94 -1.92 15.42 -2.06
CA ASP A 94 -0.51 15.10 -1.76
C ASP A 94 -0.28 13.60 -1.53
N VAL A 95 -1.25 12.91 -0.94
CA VAL A 95 -1.21 11.45 -0.78
C VAL A 95 -1.36 10.74 -2.12
N ALA A 96 -2.27 11.24 -2.98
CA ALA A 96 -2.46 10.72 -4.33
C ALA A 96 -1.16 10.83 -5.15
N LYS A 97 -0.52 12.00 -5.14
CA LYS A 97 0.77 12.24 -5.80
C LYS A 97 1.85 11.29 -5.28
N ARG A 98 1.88 11.06 -3.97
CA ARG A 98 2.83 10.12 -3.36
C ARG A 98 2.59 8.67 -3.79
N PHE A 99 1.33 8.23 -3.90
CA PHE A 99 1.02 6.86 -4.35
C PHE A 99 1.43 6.62 -5.80
N CYS A 100 1.31 7.64 -6.64
CA CYS A 100 1.57 7.59 -8.08
C CYS A 100 2.96 8.13 -8.48
N ALA A 101 3.83 8.46 -7.52
CA ALA A 101 5.13 9.07 -7.78
C ALA A 101 6.09 8.11 -8.49
N GLU A 102 7.04 8.68 -9.22
CA GLU A 102 8.14 7.96 -9.85
C GLU A 102 9.46 8.12 -9.05
N ALA A 103 10.35 7.14 -9.15
CA ALA A 103 11.66 7.21 -8.52
C ALA A 103 12.43 8.46 -8.94
N GLY A 104 13.05 9.12 -7.96
CA GLY A 104 13.78 10.37 -8.17
C GLY A 104 12.93 11.64 -8.05
N THR A 105 11.60 11.52 -7.90
CA THR A 105 10.73 12.69 -7.64
C THR A 105 10.63 12.99 -6.13
N PRO A 106 10.29 14.23 -5.74
CA PRO A 106 10.17 14.61 -4.33
C PRO A 106 9.12 13.81 -3.55
N GLU A 107 8.03 13.43 -4.22
CA GLU A 107 6.90 12.68 -3.66
C GLU A 107 7.21 11.19 -3.45
N TYR A 108 8.23 10.67 -4.16
CA TYR A 108 8.59 9.26 -4.09
C TYR A 108 9.05 8.85 -2.69
N GLY A 109 8.54 7.72 -2.21
CA GLY A 109 8.82 7.25 -0.87
C GLY A 109 8.55 5.77 -0.65
N ALA A 110 8.66 5.34 0.59
CA ALA A 110 8.49 3.94 0.97
C ALA A 110 7.12 3.38 0.56
N ILE A 111 6.05 4.17 0.71
CA ILE A 111 4.71 3.71 0.34
C ILE A 111 4.56 3.52 -1.17
N THR A 112 5.16 4.41 -1.97
CA THR A 112 5.19 4.28 -3.43
C THR A 112 5.88 3.00 -3.87
N ALA A 113 7.07 2.73 -3.30
CA ALA A 113 7.82 1.52 -3.60
C ALA A 113 7.07 0.25 -3.16
N ALA A 114 6.41 0.29 -2.00
CA ALA A 114 5.62 -0.83 -1.50
C ALA A 114 4.41 -1.12 -2.41
N ILE A 115 3.65 -0.09 -2.82
CA ILE A 115 2.53 -0.21 -3.77
C ILE A 115 3.02 -0.80 -5.09
N ALA A 116 4.08 -0.22 -5.66
CA ALA A 116 4.58 -0.59 -6.99
C ALA A 116 5.00 -2.07 -7.10
N ARG A 117 5.28 -2.75 -6.00
CA ARG A 117 5.58 -4.19 -6.00
C ARG A 117 4.36 -5.04 -6.40
N ARG A 118 3.16 -4.64 -5.98
CA ARG A 118 1.92 -5.43 -6.10
C ARG A 118 0.85 -4.78 -6.97
N ALA A 119 0.95 -3.47 -7.20
CA ALA A 119 -0.08 -2.74 -7.93
C ALA A 119 0.51 -1.62 -8.80
N SER A 120 -0.17 -1.31 -9.89
CA SER A 120 -0.06 -0.02 -10.56
C SER A 120 -0.96 0.99 -9.87
N ALA A 121 -0.56 2.25 -9.84
CA ALA A 121 -1.33 3.34 -9.23
C ALA A 121 -1.58 4.44 -10.27
N GLU A 122 -2.81 4.93 -10.34
CA GLU A 122 -3.19 6.04 -11.21
C GLU A 122 -4.17 6.99 -10.51
N ILE A 123 -4.03 8.29 -10.77
CA ILE A 123 -5.03 9.29 -10.36
C ILE A 123 -6.14 9.29 -11.40
N VAL A 124 -7.33 8.84 -11.01
CA VAL A 124 -8.50 8.75 -11.89
C VAL A 124 -9.20 10.11 -12.01
N LYS A 125 -9.26 10.86 -10.89
CA LYS A 125 -9.99 12.14 -10.86
C LYS A 125 -9.50 13.02 -9.72
N TYR A 126 -9.36 14.32 -10.01
CA TYR A 126 -9.19 15.34 -8.98
C TYR A 126 -10.54 15.84 -8.49
N VAL A 127 -10.67 16.04 -7.17
CA VAL A 127 -11.89 16.49 -6.52
C VAL A 127 -11.59 17.77 -5.73
N PRO A 128 -11.96 18.95 -6.24
CA PRO A 128 -11.73 20.21 -5.55
C PRO A 128 -12.42 20.25 -4.19
N ARG A 129 -11.76 20.83 -3.19
CA ARG A 129 -12.27 20.96 -1.81
C ARG A 129 -13.66 21.60 -1.69
N ARG A 130 -14.01 22.49 -2.65
CA ARG A 130 -15.34 23.14 -2.70
C ARG A 130 -16.50 22.16 -2.94
N MET A 131 -16.22 20.91 -3.31
CA MET A 131 -17.22 19.84 -3.51
C MET A 131 -17.63 19.17 -2.19
N PHE A 132 -17.04 19.55 -1.07
CA PHE A 132 -17.30 18.96 0.24
C PHE A 132 -18.00 19.95 1.18
N TYR A 133 -18.80 19.40 2.09
CA TYR A 133 -19.36 20.16 3.21
C TYR A 133 -19.18 19.38 4.52
N PRO A 134 -18.54 19.97 5.55
CA PRO A 134 -17.80 21.25 5.49
C PRO A 134 -16.59 21.20 4.54
N VAL A 135 -16.18 22.36 4.04
CA VAL A 135 -15.05 22.45 3.10
C VAL A 135 -13.74 22.09 3.80
N PRO A 136 -12.97 21.08 3.35
CA PRO A 136 -11.68 20.75 3.93
C PRO A 136 -10.60 21.75 3.51
N ASN A 137 -9.42 21.66 4.17
CA ASN A 137 -8.30 22.56 3.89
C ASN A 137 -7.55 22.24 2.58
N VAL A 138 -7.68 21.03 2.05
CA VAL A 138 -6.94 20.52 0.89
C VAL A 138 -7.87 19.88 -0.12
N ASP A 139 -7.45 19.88 -1.38
CA ASP A 139 -8.12 19.14 -2.43
C ASP A 139 -7.91 17.64 -2.26
N SER A 140 -8.77 16.85 -2.90
CA SER A 140 -8.72 15.40 -2.89
C SER A 140 -8.52 14.86 -4.31
N ALA A 141 -8.16 13.61 -4.38
CA ALA A 141 -8.13 12.86 -5.64
C ALA A 141 -8.66 11.45 -5.43
N VAL A 142 -9.25 10.89 -6.46
CA VAL A 142 -9.59 9.47 -6.54
C VAL A 142 -8.42 8.75 -7.16
N VAL A 143 -7.85 7.81 -6.43
CA VAL A 143 -6.74 6.95 -6.87
C VAL A 143 -7.26 5.54 -7.07
N LYS A 144 -6.84 4.92 -8.16
CA LYS A 144 -7.05 3.50 -8.41
C LYS A 144 -5.73 2.77 -8.33
N LEU A 145 -5.67 1.75 -7.50
CA LEU A 145 -4.61 0.76 -7.48
C LEU A 145 -5.15 -0.50 -8.17
N THR A 146 -4.46 -0.98 -9.19
CA THR A 146 -4.79 -2.24 -9.85
C THR A 146 -3.76 -3.28 -9.44
N PHE A 147 -4.20 -4.32 -8.73
CA PHE A 147 -3.31 -5.36 -8.23
C PHE A 147 -2.95 -6.33 -9.37
N GLU A 148 -1.67 -6.63 -9.46
CA GLU A 148 -1.11 -7.57 -10.43
C GLU A 148 -0.29 -8.60 -9.65
N ARG A 149 -0.66 -9.86 -9.80
CA ARG A 149 0.10 -10.95 -9.19
C ARG A 149 1.51 -10.96 -9.81
N ASP A 150 2.51 -11.03 -8.93
CA ASP A 150 3.93 -11.09 -9.33
C ASP A 150 4.42 -9.92 -10.21
N ARG A 151 3.81 -8.75 -10.08
CA ARG A 151 4.22 -7.52 -10.80
C ARG A 151 5.72 -7.22 -10.66
N ILE A 152 6.24 -7.26 -9.44
CA ILE A 152 7.68 -7.25 -9.17
C ILE A 152 7.94 -8.41 -8.20
N PRO A 153 8.42 -9.56 -8.72
CA PRO A 153 8.69 -10.73 -7.90
C PRO A 153 9.88 -10.46 -6.97
N VAL A 154 9.85 -11.06 -5.79
CA VAL A 154 10.93 -11.02 -4.80
C VAL A 154 11.00 -12.36 -4.07
N ARG A 155 12.19 -12.77 -3.63
CA ARG A 155 12.40 -14.01 -2.87
C ARG A 155 11.70 -13.98 -1.52
N SER A 156 11.63 -12.81 -0.88
CA SER A 156 10.99 -12.63 0.42
C SER A 156 10.27 -11.29 0.50
N ALA A 157 8.94 -11.32 0.61
CA ALA A 157 8.14 -10.11 0.83
C ALA A 157 8.54 -9.37 2.12
N LYS A 158 8.95 -10.11 3.17
CA LYS A 158 9.46 -9.53 4.41
C LYS A 158 10.78 -8.78 4.16
N CYS A 159 11.74 -9.41 3.46
CA CYS A 159 13.01 -8.77 3.17
C CYS A 159 12.83 -7.52 2.30
N TYR A 160 11.93 -7.56 1.32
CA TYR A 160 11.60 -6.38 0.52
C TYR A 160 11.05 -5.23 1.37
N ARG A 161 10.09 -5.50 2.27
CA ARG A 161 9.58 -4.47 3.20
C ARG A 161 10.69 -3.87 4.05
N ASP A 162 11.55 -4.71 4.62
CA ASP A 162 12.67 -4.26 5.44
C ASP A 162 13.66 -3.42 4.61
N THR A 163 13.94 -3.81 3.36
CA THR A 163 14.81 -3.07 2.43
C THR A 163 14.22 -1.72 2.07
N VAL A 164 12.92 -1.66 1.75
CA VAL A 164 12.22 -0.40 1.48
C VAL A 164 12.25 0.50 2.71
N ARG A 165 11.94 -0.01 3.90
CA ARG A 165 12.02 0.77 5.15
C ARG A 165 13.43 1.33 5.38
N ALA A 166 14.46 0.50 5.17
CA ALA A 166 15.85 0.91 5.29
C ALA A 166 16.19 2.01 4.28
N ALA A 167 15.82 1.84 3.02
CA ALA A 167 16.12 2.80 1.96
C ALA A 167 15.59 4.21 2.27
N PHE A 168 14.43 4.31 2.91
CA PHE A 168 13.79 5.57 3.26
C PHE A 168 13.94 5.98 4.74
N LEU A 169 14.76 5.28 5.52
CA LEU A 169 14.98 5.57 6.95
C LEU A 169 15.50 7.00 7.18
N SER A 170 16.43 7.45 6.33
CA SER A 170 16.94 8.83 6.36
C SER A 170 17.28 9.31 4.96
N ARG A 171 16.48 10.24 4.42
CA ARG A 171 16.70 10.84 3.09
C ARG A 171 18.03 11.56 2.96
N ARG A 172 18.59 12.08 4.07
CA ARG A 172 19.86 12.81 4.08
C ARG A 172 21.09 11.91 4.08
N LYS A 173 20.94 10.60 4.33
CA LYS A 173 22.04 9.62 4.34
C LYS A 173 22.08 8.82 3.05
N THR A 174 23.26 8.29 2.75
CA THR A 174 23.42 7.30 1.65
C THR A 174 22.70 6.01 2.00
N LEU A 175 22.35 5.25 0.98
CA LEU A 175 21.71 3.95 1.15
C LEU A 175 22.60 2.99 1.94
N GLU A 176 23.93 2.99 1.71
CA GLU A 176 24.91 2.23 2.50
C GLU A 176 24.73 2.45 4.00
N ASN A 177 24.72 3.72 4.44
CA ASN A 177 24.58 4.05 5.86
C ASN A 177 23.21 3.61 6.42
N ASN A 178 22.16 3.69 5.62
CA ASN A 178 20.83 3.22 6.01
C ASN A 178 20.80 1.70 6.16
N LEU A 179 21.43 0.94 5.26
CA LEU A 179 21.52 -0.52 5.31
C LEU A 179 22.34 -1.01 6.51
N VAL A 180 23.50 -0.40 6.77
CA VAL A 180 24.32 -0.69 7.96
C VAL A 180 23.47 -0.64 9.21
N ASN A 181 22.71 0.46 9.39
CA ASN A 181 21.89 0.66 10.59
C ASN A 181 20.68 -0.29 10.66
N ALA A 182 19.98 -0.48 9.54
CA ALA A 182 18.71 -1.23 9.53
C ALA A 182 18.90 -2.76 9.55
N PHE A 183 20.00 -3.24 8.96
CA PHE A 183 20.28 -4.67 8.81
C PHE A 183 21.41 -5.16 9.71
N SER A 184 21.99 -4.27 10.53
CA SER A 184 23.17 -4.58 11.39
C SER A 184 24.35 -5.16 10.60
N LEU A 185 24.56 -4.64 9.37
CA LEU A 185 25.67 -5.06 8.50
C LEU A 185 26.95 -4.31 8.84
N THR A 186 28.10 -4.92 8.53
CA THR A 186 29.33 -4.14 8.41
C THR A 186 29.26 -3.25 7.18
N ARG A 187 30.16 -2.25 7.11
CA ARG A 187 30.22 -1.36 5.94
C ARG A 187 30.61 -2.13 4.68
N GLU A 188 31.54 -3.06 4.80
CA GLU A 188 31.99 -3.94 3.71
C GLU A 188 30.87 -4.82 3.18
N GLN A 189 30.03 -5.36 4.10
CA GLN A 189 28.86 -6.16 3.72
C GLN A 189 27.80 -5.32 2.99
N ALA A 190 27.55 -4.10 3.47
CA ALA A 190 26.61 -3.19 2.81
C ALA A 190 27.10 -2.78 1.40
N GLN A 191 28.38 -2.47 1.25
CA GLN A 191 28.99 -2.16 -0.05
C GLN A 191 28.92 -3.36 -0.99
N ALA A 192 29.29 -4.54 -0.52
CA ALA A 192 29.20 -5.77 -1.33
C ALA A 192 27.77 -6.04 -1.80
N ALA A 193 26.75 -5.80 -0.94
CA ALA A 193 25.34 -5.92 -1.32
C ALA A 193 24.94 -4.91 -2.40
N LEU A 194 25.37 -3.65 -2.25
CA LEU A 194 25.08 -2.60 -3.25
C LEU A 194 25.75 -2.91 -4.60
N HIS A 195 27.01 -3.33 -4.59
CA HIS A 195 27.70 -3.73 -5.82
C HIS A 195 27.04 -4.92 -6.49
N ALA A 196 26.68 -5.96 -5.74
CA ALA A 196 25.97 -7.13 -6.26
C ALA A 196 24.59 -6.79 -6.85
N ALA A 197 23.93 -5.75 -6.31
CA ALA A 197 22.67 -5.23 -6.81
C ALA A 197 22.82 -4.16 -7.91
N ASN A 198 24.04 -3.89 -8.39
CA ASN A 198 24.34 -2.82 -9.35
C ASN A 198 23.84 -1.43 -8.90
N VAL A 199 23.95 -1.13 -7.61
CA VAL A 199 23.58 0.16 -7.02
C VAL A 199 24.83 0.99 -6.78
N PRO A 200 24.87 2.27 -7.22
CA PRO A 200 26.02 3.15 -6.98
C PRO A 200 26.28 3.40 -5.48
N ASP A 201 27.54 3.49 -5.07
CA ASP A 201 27.97 3.65 -3.66
C ASP A 201 27.36 4.85 -2.94
N LYS A 202 27.15 5.95 -3.67
CA LYS A 202 26.57 7.19 -3.13
C LYS A 202 25.06 7.31 -3.34
N ALA A 203 24.41 6.24 -3.82
CA ALA A 203 22.96 6.25 -4.06
C ALA A 203 22.20 6.54 -2.77
N ARG A 204 21.05 7.19 -2.92
CA ARG A 204 20.06 7.38 -1.86
C ARG A 204 18.83 6.53 -2.18
N GLY A 205 18.08 6.11 -1.17
CA GLY A 205 16.92 5.26 -1.36
C GLY A 205 15.90 5.81 -2.37
N GLU A 206 15.72 7.12 -2.37
CA GLU A 206 14.80 7.83 -3.28
C GLU A 206 15.18 7.78 -4.76
N THR A 207 16.44 7.44 -5.08
CA THR A 207 16.89 7.32 -6.47
C THR A 207 16.68 5.93 -7.07
N LEU A 208 16.37 4.93 -6.24
CA LEU A 208 16.17 3.56 -6.69
C LEU A 208 14.72 3.33 -7.12
N SER A 209 14.54 2.78 -8.30
CA SER A 209 13.25 2.28 -8.76
C SER A 209 12.78 1.08 -7.91
N PRO A 210 11.47 0.77 -7.88
CA PRO A 210 10.96 -0.40 -7.17
C PRO A 210 11.61 -1.72 -7.61
N LYS A 211 11.98 -1.85 -8.89
CA LYS A 211 12.72 -3.03 -9.41
C LYS A 211 14.13 -3.12 -8.86
N GLN A 212 14.84 -2.01 -8.75
CA GLN A 212 16.18 -1.99 -8.14
C GLN A 212 16.11 -2.30 -6.64
N LEU A 213 15.09 -1.79 -5.93
CA LEU A 213 14.86 -2.14 -4.53
C LEU A 213 14.53 -3.64 -4.35
N ALA A 214 13.79 -4.24 -5.28
CA ALA A 214 13.50 -5.66 -5.28
C ALA A 214 14.78 -6.49 -5.48
N HIS A 215 15.60 -6.15 -6.47
CA HIS A 215 16.87 -6.82 -6.70
C HIS A 215 17.82 -6.70 -5.50
N LEU A 216 17.94 -5.51 -4.91
CA LEU A 216 18.71 -5.31 -3.68
C LEU A 216 18.17 -6.16 -2.52
N SER A 217 16.84 -6.28 -2.39
CA SER A 217 16.23 -7.10 -1.35
C SER A 217 16.57 -8.59 -1.50
N ASP A 218 16.63 -9.08 -2.73
CA ASP A 218 16.98 -10.47 -3.01
C ASP A 218 18.46 -10.75 -2.69
N VAL A 219 19.36 -9.82 -3.00
CA VAL A 219 20.77 -9.90 -2.60
C VAL A 219 20.91 -9.90 -1.07
N LEU A 220 20.21 -9.03 -0.38
CA LEU A 220 20.22 -8.98 1.09
C LEU A 220 19.63 -10.24 1.74
N PHE A 221 18.63 -10.83 1.12
CA PHE A 221 18.05 -12.10 1.55
C PHE A 221 19.07 -13.23 1.47
N GLU A 222 19.77 -13.37 0.33
CA GLU A 222 20.82 -14.38 0.16
C GLU A 222 21.99 -14.23 1.15
N LEU A 223 22.39 -12.98 1.42
CA LEU A 223 23.44 -12.73 2.41
C LEU A 223 23.05 -13.21 3.81
N ARG A 224 21.80 -13.01 4.20
CA ARG A 224 21.28 -13.48 5.51
C ARG A 224 21.22 -14.99 5.58
N GLU A 225 20.77 -15.67 4.53
CA GLU A 225 20.73 -17.14 4.52
C GLU A 225 22.13 -17.73 4.67
N LYS A 226 23.13 -17.18 4.00
CA LYS A 226 24.53 -17.63 4.12
C LYS A 226 25.12 -17.44 5.53
N GLN A 227 24.71 -16.39 6.26
CA GLN A 227 25.14 -16.14 7.64
C GLN A 227 24.52 -17.12 8.64
N VAL A 228 23.30 -17.59 8.39
CA VAL A 228 22.61 -18.58 9.26
C VAL A 228 23.14 -19.99 9.04
N THR A 229 23.74 -20.27 7.88
CA THR A 229 24.18 -21.62 7.49
C THR A 229 25.64 -21.93 7.90
N ILE A 230 26.37 -20.99 8.54
CA ILE A 230 27.72 -21.26 9.09
C ILE A 230 27.52 -21.75 10.55
N PRO A 231 27.68 -23.05 10.83
CA PRO A 231 27.68 -23.54 12.21
C PRO A 231 28.95 -23.01 12.89
N HIS A 232 28.80 -22.54 14.11
CA HIS A 232 29.92 -22.23 15.02
C HIS A 232 30.64 -23.49 15.46
#